data_89f2205c1f478aa6ae9c85b0c3d5c6e1
#
_entry.id   89f2205c1f478aa6ae9c85b0c3d5c6e1
#
_cell.length_a   1.000
_cell.length_b   1.000
_cell.length_c   1.000
_cell.angle_alpha   90.00
_cell.angle_beta   90.00
_cell.angle_gamma   90.00
#
_symmetry.space_group_name_H-M   'P 1'
#
loop_
_entity.id
_entity.type
_entity.pdbx_description
1 polymer ?
#
loop_
_entity_poly.entity_id
_entity_poly.type
_entity_poly.pdbx_seq_one_letter_code
_entity_poly.pdbx_strand_id
1 'polypeptide(L)'
;MAVIREEPEPRLRRGEVLVRTEYSVMSPGTERTVIDATAIPGAESHEYPEPRQQWRKVRTNGATTPELLPRAPGTGFASIGYSLAGRVIEVAPDIQDIRPGDYVACAGSQCAFHAECVAVPRNLTVAVPEGVPGEHAAHVTLGAIAIEALRRTGCTVGETILIVGAGLLGNLLTQLAHAAGIYTIVADINPTRLQLLNAEGILRRLPALDEAGIQAVHEVTDGFGADAAIIAVTTTSNEVINGAFDALRVGGRIVALGQFGMDLDRQKWFGAQAVLVTSVAYGPGRYDPIYEENNIDLPINVMRWTENRNMALFIRLLAERRIQMDNIPSLRVPLETADATYRAIGGNAATLTAVFTYGASREGA
;
A
#
# COMPACT_ATOMS: atom_id res chain seq x y z
N MET A 1 -18.87 -8.87 6.81
CA MET A 1 -19.88 -8.35 5.87
C MET A 1 -19.63 -6.86 5.71
N ALA A 2 -19.47 -6.37 4.48
CA ALA A 2 -19.39 -4.94 4.22
C ALA A 2 -20.81 -4.35 4.14
N VAL A 3 -21.03 -3.20 4.77
CA VAL A 3 -22.34 -2.53 4.81
C VAL A 3 -22.15 -1.07 4.45
N ILE A 4 -23.00 -0.58 3.56
CA ILE A 4 -23.06 0.85 3.23
C ILE A 4 -23.94 1.53 4.28
N ARG A 5 -23.47 2.66 4.78
CA ARG A 5 -24.15 3.46 5.79
C ARG A 5 -24.18 4.92 5.35
N GLU A 6 -25.32 5.57 5.56
CA GLU A 6 -25.42 7.01 5.40
C GLU A 6 -24.84 7.70 6.63
N GLU A 7 -23.94 8.65 6.40
CA GLU A 7 -23.30 9.48 7.41
C GLU A 7 -23.38 10.95 7.01
N PRO A 8 -23.36 11.87 7.97
CA PRO A 8 -23.27 13.30 7.64
C PRO A 8 -22.02 13.62 6.83
N GLU A 9 -22.12 14.59 5.91
CA GLU A 9 -20.96 15.09 5.19
C GLU A 9 -19.86 15.52 6.17
N PRO A 10 -18.57 15.12 5.92
CA PRO A 10 -17.49 15.44 6.82
C PRO A 10 -17.26 16.95 6.89
N ARG A 11 -17.03 17.48 8.09
CA ARG A 11 -16.70 18.88 8.29
C ARG A 11 -15.21 19.08 8.08
N LEU A 12 -14.89 20.08 7.26
CA LEU A 12 -13.51 20.49 7.01
C LEU A 12 -12.86 21.05 8.27
N ARG A 13 -11.67 20.56 8.60
CA ARG A 13 -10.82 21.08 9.67
C ARG A 13 -9.64 21.85 9.09
N ARG A 14 -8.91 22.55 9.95
CA ARG A 14 -7.66 23.18 9.57
C ARG A 14 -6.70 22.16 8.96
N GLY A 15 -6.07 22.51 7.83
CA GLY A 15 -5.12 21.65 7.13
C GLY A 15 -5.75 20.51 6.31
N GLU A 16 -7.07 20.47 6.17
CA GLU A 16 -7.77 19.43 5.41
C GLU A 16 -8.32 19.94 4.08
N VAL A 17 -8.50 19.01 3.17
CA VAL A 17 -9.12 19.15 1.85
C VAL A 17 -10.39 18.31 1.83
N LEU A 18 -11.52 18.88 1.46
CA LEU A 18 -12.77 18.13 1.24
C LEU A 18 -12.80 17.63 -0.19
N VAL A 19 -12.88 16.33 -0.37
CA VAL A 19 -12.80 15.66 -1.66
C VAL A 19 -14.08 14.89 -1.94
N ARG A 20 -14.69 15.13 -3.10
CA ARG A 20 -15.71 14.26 -3.67
C ARG A 20 -15.02 13.11 -4.37
N THR A 21 -15.23 11.90 -3.86
CA THR A 21 -14.61 10.69 -4.39
C THR A 21 -15.24 10.31 -5.73
N GLU A 22 -14.42 10.06 -6.73
CA GLU A 22 -14.84 9.47 -8.01
C GLU A 22 -14.46 7.99 -8.11
N TYR A 23 -13.31 7.64 -7.53
CA TYR A 23 -12.78 6.27 -7.51
C TYR A 23 -12.11 5.98 -6.17
N SER A 24 -12.33 4.78 -5.64
CA SER A 24 -11.55 4.26 -4.52
C SER A 24 -11.15 2.81 -4.77
N VAL A 25 -10.02 2.39 -4.21
CA VAL A 25 -9.41 1.09 -4.53
C VAL A 25 -9.50 0.16 -3.33
N MET A 26 -10.02 -1.03 -3.58
CA MET A 26 -10.00 -2.13 -2.64
C MET A 26 -8.61 -2.77 -2.59
N SER A 27 -8.09 -2.97 -1.39
CA SER A 27 -6.87 -3.75 -1.13
C SER A 27 -7.23 -5.11 -0.52
N PRO A 28 -7.32 -6.18 -1.33
CA PRO A 28 -7.85 -7.46 -0.87
C PRO A 28 -7.09 -8.07 0.31
N GLY A 29 -5.76 -7.88 0.36
CA GLY A 29 -4.91 -8.41 1.43
C GLY A 29 -5.22 -7.77 2.79
N THR A 30 -5.22 -6.45 2.86
CA THR A 30 -5.37 -5.70 4.12
C THR A 30 -6.82 -5.65 4.57
N GLU A 31 -7.74 -5.29 3.66
CA GLU A 31 -9.13 -5.04 4.03
C GLU A 31 -9.88 -6.32 4.37
N ARG A 32 -9.54 -7.44 3.70
CA ARG A 32 -10.11 -8.74 4.06
C ARG A 32 -9.70 -9.16 5.47
N THR A 33 -8.47 -8.94 5.88
CA THR A 33 -8.02 -9.21 7.25
C THR A 33 -8.86 -8.43 8.27
N VAL A 34 -9.20 -7.17 7.98
CA VAL A 34 -10.08 -6.35 8.83
C VAL A 34 -11.50 -6.93 8.88
N ILE A 35 -12.04 -7.33 7.72
CA ILE A 35 -13.40 -7.91 7.64
C ILE A 35 -13.46 -9.24 8.39
N ASP A 36 -12.48 -10.12 8.20
CA ASP A 36 -12.41 -11.43 8.84
C ASP A 36 -12.23 -11.28 10.37
N ALA A 37 -11.39 -10.35 10.83
CA ALA A 37 -11.21 -10.07 12.25
C ALA A 37 -12.48 -9.53 12.93
N THR A 38 -13.29 -8.74 12.22
CA THR A 38 -14.56 -8.22 12.76
C THR A 38 -15.68 -9.27 12.76
N ALA A 39 -15.54 -10.36 12.01
CA ALA A 39 -16.52 -11.44 11.92
C ALA A 39 -16.40 -12.47 13.06
N ILE A 40 -15.31 -12.48 13.83
CA ILE A 40 -15.09 -13.40 14.95
C ILE A 40 -15.43 -12.68 16.25
N PRO A 41 -16.51 -13.05 16.98
CA PRO A 41 -16.80 -12.47 18.29
C PRO A 41 -15.64 -12.77 19.27
N GLY A 42 -15.01 -11.72 19.80
CA GLY A 42 -13.88 -11.83 20.73
C GLY A 42 -12.50 -12.02 20.09
N ALA A 43 -12.37 -11.96 18.76
CA ALA A 43 -11.08 -11.77 18.15
C ALA A 43 -10.57 -10.37 18.53
N GLU A 44 -9.50 -10.34 19.31
CA GLU A 44 -8.70 -9.11 19.43
C GLU A 44 -8.32 -8.73 17.99
N SER A 45 -8.72 -7.52 17.56
CA SER A 45 -8.21 -6.98 16.33
C SER A 45 -6.69 -7.09 16.44
N HIS A 46 -6.04 -7.77 15.49
CA HIS A 46 -4.59 -7.65 15.37
C HIS A 46 -4.33 -6.20 14.93
N GLU A 47 -4.53 -5.29 15.88
CA GLU A 47 -3.98 -3.96 15.79
C GLU A 47 -2.48 -4.19 15.63
N TYR A 48 -1.94 -3.71 14.51
CA TYR A 48 -0.50 -3.51 14.46
C TYR A 48 -0.14 -2.81 15.78
N PRO A 49 0.79 -3.35 16.57
CA PRO A 49 1.16 -2.69 17.81
C PRO A 49 1.46 -1.25 17.44
N GLU A 50 0.70 -0.32 18.00
CA GLU A 50 0.93 1.10 17.79
C GLU A 50 2.43 1.32 17.92
N PRO A 51 3.08 2.03 17.00
CA PRO A 51 4.50 2.32 17.09
C PRO A 51 4.74 2.83 18.50
N ARG A 52 5.65 2.19 19.25
CA ARG A 52 5.80 2.37 20.69
C ARG A 52 5.63 3.83 21.04
N GLN A 53 4.64 4.19 21.85
CA GLN A 53 4.22 5.57 22.19
C GLN A 53 5.30 6.46 22.80
N GLN A 54 6.55 6.02 22.87
CA GLN A 54 7.68 6.81 23.37
C GLN A 54 7.90 8.12 22.62
N TRP A 55 7.48 8.24 21.37
CA TRP A 55 7.53 9.45 20.57
C TRP A 55 6.51 10.51 21.03
N ARG A 56 5.38 10.10 21.58
CA ARG A 56 4.30 10.98 22.03
C ARG A 56 4.63 11.76 23.30
N LYS A 57 5.76 11.49 23.92
CA LYS A 57 6.24 12.19 25.13
C LYS A 57 7.24 13.30 24.87
N VAL A 58 7.54 13.65 23.64
CA VAL A 58 8.24 14.90 23.36
C VAL A 58 7.28 16.03 23.68
N ARG A 59 7.47 16.66 24.83
CA ARG A 59 6.68 17.80 25.30
C ARG A 59 6.75 18.92 24.28
N THR A 60 5.69 19.11 23.51
CA THR A 60 5.38 20.42 22.98
C THR A 60 4.86 21.23 24.13
N ASN A 61 5.56 22.29 24.52
CA ASN A 61 5.17 23.17 25.61
C ASN A 61 3.73 23.62 25.43
N GLY A 62 2.80 23.08 26.23
CA GLY A 62 1.45 23.58 26.40
C GLY A 62 0.41 23.26 25.32
N ALA A 63 0.75 22.53 24.24
CA ALA A 63 -0.27 22.02 23.35
C ALA A 63 -0.79 20.68 23.91
N THR A 64 -2.06 20.64 24.26
CA THR A 64 -2.80 19.40 24.46
C THR A 64 -2.64 18.60 23.17
N THR A 65 -2.03 17.41 23.27
CA THR A 65 -2.08 16.41 22.19
C THR A 65 -3.55 16.27 21.80
N PRO A 66 -3.91 16.43 20.49
CA PRO A 66 -5.23 16.02 20.06
C PRO A 66 -5.38 14.56 20.50
N GLU A 67 -6.39 14.26 21.28
CA GLU A 67 -6.79 12.89 21.50
C GLU A 67 -6.95 12.30 20.09
N LEU A 68 -6.23 11.24 19.79
CA LEU A 68 -6.57 10.37 18.67
C LEU A 68 -8.07 10.15 18.82
N LEU A 69 -8.86 10.63 17.85
CA LEU A 69 -10.30 10.45 17.90
C LEU A 69 -10.49 8.94 18.08
N PRO A 70 -11.02 8.52 19.23
CA PRO A 70 -11.32 7.13 19.42
C PRO A 70 -12.23 6.76 18.26
N ARG A 71 -11.95 5.65 17.59
CA ARG A 71 -12.98 4.95 16.80
C ARG A 71 -14.25 5.06 17.62
N ALA A 72 -15.30 5.63 17.05
CA ALA A 72 -16.52 5.96 17.80
C ALA A 72 -16.85 4.81 18.74
N PRO A 73 -16.76 4.99 20.07
CA PRO A 73 -16.91 3.90 20.99
C PRO A 73 -18.35 3.37 20.85
N GLY A 74 -18.53 2.14 20.43
CA GLY A 74 -19.79 1.44 20.59
C GLY A 74 -20.66 1.19 19.35
N THR A 75 -20.23 1.50 18.12
CA THR A 75 -21.06 1.21 16.93
C THR A 75 -20.81 -0.17 16.31
N GLY A 76 -19.73 -0.86 16.65
CA GLY A 76 -19.38 -2.16 16.05
C GLY A 76 -19.00 -2.09 14.55
N PHE A 77 -18.86 -0.89 13.99
CA PHE A 77 -18.48 -0.67 12.59
C PHE A 77 -17.12 0.02 12.49
N ALA A 78 -16.31 -0.39 11.53
CA ALA A 78 -15.05 0.26 11.15
C ALA A 78 -15.16 0.72 9.69
N SER A 79 -14.69 1.94 9.39
CA SER A 79 -14.55 2.40 8.01
C SER A 79 -13.49 1.55 7.30
N ILE A 80 -13.74 1.22 6.03
CA ILE A 80 -12.87 0.38 5.21
C ILE A 80 -12.39 1.18 4.00
N GLY A 81 -11.18 0.90 3.53
CA GLY A 81 -10.53 1.62 2.45
C GLY A 81 -9.50 2.61 2.96
N TYR A 82 -8.57 2.98 2.08
CA TYR A 82 -7.49 3.90 2.43
C TYR A 82 -6.81 4.55 1.22
N SER A 83 -7.42 4.43 0.03
CA SER A 83 -6.85 4.92 -1.23
C SER A 83 -7.96 5.33 -2.19
N LEU A 84 -7.96 6.59 -2.61
CA LEU A 84 -8.99 7.13 -3.50
C LEU A 84 -8.46 8.24 -4.39
N ALA A 85 -9.25 8.62 -5.39
CA ALA A 85 -9.06 9.82 -6.20
C ALA A 85 -10.41 10.50 -6.45
N GLY A 86 -10.38 11.82 -6.57
CA GLY A 86 -11.58 12.60 -6.80
C GLY A 86 -11.31 14.10 -6.94
N ARG A 87 -12.38 14.88 -6.90
CA ARG A 87 -12.32 16.35 -7.04
C ARG A 87 -12.42 17.05 -5.70
N VAL A 88 -11.57 18.04 -5.54
CA VAL A 88 -11.62 18.95 -4.40
C VAL A 88 -12.89 19.79 -4.47
N ILE A 89 -13.68 19.79 -3.40
CA ILE A 89 -14.90 20.60 -3.25
C ILE A 89 -14.55 21.89 -2.49
N GLU A 90 -13.80 21.74 -1.40
CA GLU A 90 -13.46 22.81 -0.49
C GLU A 90 -12.07 22.58 0.10
N VAL A 91 -11.37 23.63 0.50
CA VAL A 91 -10.07 23.58 1.17
C VAL A 91 -10.08 24.43 2.42
N ALA A 92 -9.38 24.01 3.46
CA ALA A 92 -9.18 24.81 4.65
C ALA A 92 -8.41 26.11 4.30
N PRO A 93 -8.69 27.25 5.01
CA PRO A 93 -8.11 28.56 4.68
C PRO A 93 -6.57 28.62 4.73
N ASP A 94 -5.94 27.70 5.42
CA ASP A 94 -4.48 27.61 5.55
C ASP A 94 -3.80 26.77 4.44
N ILE A 95 -4.57 26.17 3.54
CA ILE A 95 -4.05 25.48 2.35
C ILE A 95 -3.98 26.45 1.17
N GLN A 96 -2.81 26.55 0.51
CA GLN A 96 -2.59 27.52 -0.57
C GLN A 96 -2.24 26.88 -1.91
N ASP A 97 -1.89 25.61 -1.92
CA ASP A 97 -1.35 24.89 -3.08
C ASP A 97 -2.33 23.88 -3.70
N ILE A 98 -3.52 23.76 -3.14
CA ILE A 98 -4.67 23.00 -3.67
C ILE A 98 -5.88 23.93 -3.71
N ARG A 99 -6.75 23.77 -4.71
CA ARG A 99 -7.92 24.62 -4.93
C ARG A 99 -9.16 23.77 -5.21
N PRO A 100 -10.37 24.31 -4.91
CA PRO A 100 -11.60 23.69 -5.38
C PRO A 100 -11.59 23.48 -6.90
N GLY A 101 -11.99 22.29 -7.34
CA GLY A 101 -11.96 21.83 -8.73
C GLY A 101 -10.71 21.04 -9.11
N ASP A 102 -9.61 21.10 -8.34
CA ASP A 102 -8.43 20.31 -8.59
C ASP A 102 -8.75 18.81 -8.49
N TYR A 103 -8.08 17.99 -9.31
CA TYR A 103 -8.16 16.55 -9.23
C TYR A 103 -7.02 16.01 -8.35
N VAL A 104 -7.36 15.22 -7.35
CA VAL A 104 -6.40 14.76 -6.34
C VAL A 104 -6.51 13.26 -6.10
N ALA A 105 -5.41 12.67 -5.61
CA ALA A 105 -5.37 11.33 -5.08
C ALA A 105 -5.01 11.39 -3.59
N CYS A 106 -5.69 10.58 -2.78
CA CYS A 106 -5.64 10.65 -1.33
C CYS A 106 -5.33 9.29 -0.71
N ALA A 107 -4.58 9.33 0.41
CA ALA A 107 -4.22 8.17 1.20
C ALA A 107 -4.66 8.32 2.66
N GLY A 108 -4.78 7.20 3.37
CA GLY A 108 -5.01 7.18 4.81
C GLY A 108 -6.24 6.39 5.24
N SER A 109 -6.04 5.35 6.03
CA SER A 109 -7.15 4.53 6.56
C SER A 109 -8.07 5.29 7.52
N GLN A 110 -7.60 6.40 8.06
CA GLN A 110 -8.35 7.27 8.96
C GLN A 110 -9.20 8.32 8.23
N CYS A 111 -8.97 8.56 6.93
CA CYS A 111 -9.58 9.67 6.21
C CYS A 111 -9.93 9.36 4.74
N ALA A 112 -9.15 8.54 4.02
CA ALA A 112 -9.37 8.23 2.61
C ALA A 112 -10.06 6.86 2.42
N PHE A 113 -11.09 6.59 3.22
CA PHE A 113 -11.87 5.37 3.17
C PHE A 113 -12.92 5.40 2.02
N HIS A 114 -13.62 4.27 1.80
CA HIS A 114 -14.68 4.19 0.78
C HIS A 114 -15.89 5.01 1.20
N ALA A 115 -15.98 6.25 0.72
CA ALA A 115 -17.10 7.15 0.94
C ALA A 115 -17.23 8.16 -0.22
N GLU A 116 -18.43 8.68 -0.45
CA GLU A 116 -18.72 9.67 -1.50
C GLU A 116 -17.99 11.00 -1.28
N CYS A 117 -17.77 11.34 -0.01
CA CYS A 117 -17.10 12.58 0.39
C CYS A 117 -16.18 12.33 1.59
N VAL A 118 -14.97 12.85 1.55
CA VAL A 118 -13.96 12.68 2.60
C VAL A 118 -13.21 13.97 2.88
N ALA A 119 -12.86 14.21 4.14
CA ALA A 119 -11.94 15.27 4.55
C ALA A 119 -10.56 14.66 4.80
N VAL A 120 -9.57 15.09 4.03
CA VAL A 120 -8.23 14.48 4.03
C VAL A 120 -7.17 15.53 4.35
N PRO A 121 -6.22 15.26 5.27
CA PRO A 121 -5.09 16.14 5.53
C PRO A 121 -4.26 16.43 4.27
N ARG A 122 -3.71 17.64 4.19
CA ARG A 122 -2.91 18.08 3.02
C ARG A 122 -1.73 17.14 2.73
N ASN A 123 -1.05 16.66 3.76
CA ASN A 123 0.09 15.75 3.58
C ASN A 123 -0.31 14.36 3.08
N LEU A 124 -1.58 14.00 3.15
CA LEU A 124 -2.14 12.76 2.60
C LEU A 124 -2.85 12.97 1.25
N THR A 125 -2.67 14.13 0.65
CA THR A 125 -3.29 14.53 -0.63
C THR A 125 -2.21 14.91 -1.63
N VAL A 126 -2.31 14.44 -2.88
CA VAL A 126 -1.42 14.81 -3.99
C VAL A 126 -2.23 15.18 -5.22
N ALA A 127 -1.78 16.22 -5.94
CA ALA A 127 -2.41 16.61 -7.18
C ALA A 127 -2.19 15.56 -8.27
N VAL A 128 -3.22 15.32 -9.08
CA VAL A 128 -3.18 14.42 -10.23
C VAL A 128 -3.16 15.26 -11.50
N PRO A 129 -2.11 15.20 -12.32
CA PRO A 129 -2.01 15.96 -13.55
C PRO A 129 -3.03 15.49 -14.58
N GLU A 130 -3.39 16.40 -15.48
CA GLU A 130 -4.25 16.09 -16.62
C GLU A 130 -3.67 14.93 -17.44
N GLY A 131 -4.55 14.04 -17.92
CA GLY A 131 -4.18 12.86 -18.71
C GLY A 131 -3.89 11.60 -17.88
N VAL A 132 -3.80 11.68 -16.54
CA VAL A 132 -3.77 10.50 -15.67
C VAL A 132 -5.20 10.08 -15.34
N PRO A 133 -5.64 8.86 -15.71
CA PRO A 133 -6.99 8.39 -15.38
C PRO A 133 -7.21 8.34 -13.86
N GLY A 134 -8.37 8.82 -13.40
CA GLY A 134 -8.70 8.87 -11.98
C GLY A 134 -8.70 7.48 -11.31
N GLU A 135 -9.19 6.47 -12.02
CA GLU A 135 -9.15 5.08 -11.55
C GLU A 135 -7.72 4.55 -11.33
N HIS A 136 -6.74 5.01 -12.13
CA HIS A 136 -5.33 4.68 -11.93
C HIS A 136 -4.75 5.47 -10.75
N ALA A 137 -5.05 6.76 -10.67
CA ALA A 137 -4.62 7.63 -9.59
C ALA A 137 -5.13 7.16 -8.21
N ALA A 138 -6.32 6.56 -8.16
CA ALA A 138 -6.90 6.01 -6.94
C ALA A 138 -6.04 4.91 -6.29
N HIS A 139 -5.07 4.31 -7.01
CA HIS A 139 -4.11 3.35 -6.45
C HIS A 139 -2.92 4.01 -5.73
N VAL A 140 -2.96 5.31 -5.48
CA VAL A 140 -1.85 6.11 -4.97
C VAL A 140 -1.21 5.55 -3.70
N THR A 141 -2.01 5.07 -2.76
CA THR A 141 -1.51 4.49 -1.51
C THR A 141 -0.76 3.18 -1.76
N LEU A 142 -1.33 2.31 -2.59
CA LEU A 142 -0.73 1.01 -2.93
C LEU A 142 0.57 1.20 -3.73
N GLY A 143 0.58 2.18 -4.63
CA GLY A 143 1.79 2.59 -5.35
C GLY A 143 2.87 3.12 -4.43
N ALA A 144 2.51 3.97 -3.46
CA ALA A 144 3.45 4.48 -2.47
C ALA A 144 3.99 3.40 -1.53
N ILE A 145 3.14 2.41 -1.14
CA ILE A 145 3.57 1.22 -0.38
C ILE A 145 4.63 0.43 -1.18
N ALA A 146 4.38 0.17 -2.46
CA ALA A 146 5.32 -0.57 -3.30
C ALA A 146 6.63 0.22 -3.50
N ILE A 147 6.58 1.55 -3.67
CA ILE A 147 7.75 2.41 -3.75
C ILE A 147 8.57 2.36 -2.45
N GLU A 148 7.91 2.44 -1.30
CA GLU A 148 8.62 2.36 -0.01
C GLU A 148 9.29 0.98 0.16
N ALA A 149 8.60 -0.11 -0.15
CA ALA A 149 9.16 -1.45 -0.07
C ALA A 149 10.38 -1.61 -0.99
N LEU A 150 10.31 -1.10 -2.23
CA LEU A 150 11.44 -1.12 -3.15
C LEU A 150 12.63 -0.32 -2.61
N ARG A 151 12.40 0.88 -2.03
CA ARG A 151 13.46 1.68 -1.39
C ARG A 151 14.13 0.95 -0.23
N ARG A 152 13.35 0.18 0.55
CA ARG A 152 13.87 -0.60 1.68
C ARG A 152 14.82 -1.71 1.27
N THR A 153 14.78 -2.18 0.02
CA THR A 153 15.76 -3.15 -0.51
C THR A 153 17.18 -2.55 -0.54
N GLY A 154 17.30 -1.26 -0.79
CA GLY A 154 18.57 -0.59 -1.06
C GLY A 154 19.17 -0.95 -2.41
N CYS A 155 18.47 -1.71 -3.25
CA CYS A 155 18.94 -2.11 -4.57
C CYS A 155 19.05 -0.94 -5.54
N THR A 156 19.99 -1.06 -6.45
CA THR A 156 20.30 -0.10 -7.50
C THR A 156 20.24 -0.74 -8.89
N VAL A 157 20.53 0.03 -9.92
CA VAL A 157 20.51 -0.41 -11.33
C VAL A 157 21.38 -1.67 -11.53
N GLY A 158 20.81 -2.69 -12.19
CA GLY A 158 21.49 -3.94 -12.52
C GLY A 158 21.38 -5.04 -11.47
N GLU A 159 20.95 -4.70 -10.23
CA GLU A 159 20.73 -5.68 -9.17
C GLU A 159 19.42 -6.45 -9.36
N THR A 160 19.28 -7.59 -8.69
CA THR A 160 18.13 -8.50 -8.81
C THR A 160 17.40 -8.62 -7.49
N ILE A 161 16.09 -8.44 -7.50
CA ILE A 161 15.22 -8.67 -6.34
C ILE A 161 14.32 -9.89 -6.53
N LEU A 162 14.15 -10.68 -5.48
CA LEU A 162 13.14 -11.72 -5.36
C LEU A 162 11.87 -11.11 -4.77
N ILE A 163 10.75 -11.17 -5.50
CA ILE A 163 9.43 -10.76 -5.01
C ILE A 163 8.63 -12.03 -4.70
N VAL A 164 8.23 -12.20 -3.45
CA VAL A 164 7.37 -13.31 -3.03
C VAL A 164 5.94 -12.79 -2.91
N GLY A 165 5.09 -13.23 -3.85
CA GLY A 165 3.71 -12.80 -4.03
C GLY A 165 3.49 -12.00 -5.31
N ALA A 166 2.71 -12.57 -6.25
CA ALA A 166 2.31 -11.95 -7.52
C ALA A 166 0.91 -11.32 -7.46
N GLY A 167 0.51 -10.82 -6.28
CA GLY A 167 -0.72 -10.05 -6.10
C GLY A 167 -0.60 -8.62 -6.64
N LEU A 168 -1.49 -7.73 -6.22
CA LEU A 168 -1.49 -6.32 -6.63
C LEU A 168 -0.14 -5.64 -6.34
N LEU A 169 0.38 -5.76 -5.10
CA LEU A 169 1.66 -5.16 -4.74
C LEU A 169 2.83 -5.80 -5.49
N GLY A 170 2.83 -7.14 -5.69
CA GLY A 170 3.86 -7.81 -6.48
C GLY A 170 3.90 -7.32 -7.93
N ASN A 171 2.73 -7.09 -8.54
CA ASN A 171 2.63 -6.49 -9.87
C ASN A 171 3.20 -5.08 -9.93
N LEU A 172 2.82 -4.22 -8.97
CA LEU A 172 3.37 -2.86 -8.87
C LEU A 172 4.89 -2.87 -8.63
N LEU A 173 5.37 -3.76 -7.77
CA LEU A 173 6.80 -3.91 -7.48
C LEU A 173 7.61 -4.33 -8.72
N THR A 174 7.10 -5.25 -9.55
CA THR A 174 7.80 -5.65 -10.79
C THR A 174 7.92 -4.48 -11.77
N GLN A 175 6.86 -3.71 -11.96
CA GLN A 175 6.88 -2.54 -12.82
C GLN A 175 7.82 -1.44 -12.28
N LEU A 176 7.76 -1.18 -10.97
CA LEU A 176 8.62 -0.19 -10.30
C LEU A 176 10.10 -0.59 -10.36
N ALA A 177 10.41 -1.87 -10.15
CA ALA A 177 11.77 -2.39 -10.25
C ALA A 177 12.30 -2.23 -11.67
N HIS A 178 11.53 -2.63 -12.69
CA HIS A 178 11.89 -2.41 -14.09
C HIS A 178 12.13 -0.92 -14.39
N ALA A 179 11.22 -0.05 -13.95
CA ALA A 179 11.35 1.40 -14.10
C ALA A 179 12.60 1.97 -13.40
N ALA A 180 13.14 1.29 -12.40
CA ALA A 180 14.37 1.64 -11.69
C ALA A 180 15.62 0.96 -12.26
N GLY A 181 15.51 0.11 -13.30
CA GLY A 181 16.60 -0.66 -13.86
C GLY A 181 17.03 -1.85 -13.00
N ILE A 182 16.15 -2.38 -12.18
CA ILE A 182 16.33 -3.53 -11.29
C ILE A 182 15.64 -4.74 -11.92
N TYR A 183 16.30 -5.88 -11.94
CA TYR A 183 15.72 -7.14 -12.40
C TYR A 183 14.90 -7.80 -11.30
N THR A 184 13.91 -8.61 -11.70
CA THR A 184 13.03 -9.29 -10.75
C THR A 184 12.95 -10.79 -10.99
N ILE A 185 12.85 -11.54 -9.91
CA ILE A 185 12.40 -12.92 -9.86
C ILE A 185 11.12 -12.92 -9.04
N VAL A 186 10.04 -13.54 -9.52
CA VAL A 186 8.76 -13.51 -8.83
C VAL A 186 8.29 -14.91 -8.51
N ALA A 187 7.98 -15.16 -7.22
CA ALA A 187 7.43 -16.42 -6.73
C ALA A 187 5.97 -16.24 -6.28
N ASP A 188 5.07 -17.12 -6.72
CA ASP A 188 3.70 -17.22 -6.22
C ASP A 188 3.18 -18.65 -6.41
N ILE A 189 2.54 -19.21 -5.40
CA ILE A 189 1.94 -20.54 -5.46
C ILE A 189 0.75 -20.62 -6.40
N ASN A 190 0.21 -19.49 -6.83
CA ASN A 190 -0.89 -19.42 -7.76
C ASN A 190 -0.39 -19.15 -9.19
N PRO A 191 -0.46 -20.15 -10.09
CA PRO A 191 0.07 -20.01 -11.45
C PRO A 191 -0.68 -18.96 -12.27
N THR A 192 -1.97 -18.74 -12.00
CA THR A 192 -2.76 -17.69 -12.67
C THR A 192 -2.18 -16.32 -12.37
N ARG A 193 -1.80 -16.04 -11.11
CA ARG A 193 -1.19 -14.76 -10.72
C ARG A 193 0.15 -14.53 -11.39
N LEU A 194 0.98 -15.58 -11.54
CA LEU A 194 2.23 -15.48 -12.26
C LEU A 194 2.03 -15.14 -13.74
N GLN A 195 0.96 -15.67 -14.36
CA GLN A 195 0.61 -15.35 -15.75
C GLN A 195 0.12 -13.91 -15.95
N LEU A 196 -0.48 -13.32 -14.91
CA LEU A 196 -0.95 -11.93 -14.94
C LEU A 196 0.17 -10.89 -14.88
N LEU A 197 1.38 -11.29 -14.49
CA LEU A 197 2.53 -10.39 -14.50
C LEU A 197 2.86 -9.97 -15.94
N ASN A 198 2.72 -8.71 -16.23
CA ASN A 198 3.02 -8.13 -17.53
C ASN A 198 4.00 -6.96 -17.37
N ALA A 199 5.23 -7.28 -16.97
CA ALA A 199 6.31 -6.33 -16.85
C ALA A 199 7.58 -6.90 -17.51
N GLU A 200 8.37 -6.02 -18.07
CA GLU A 200 9.71 -6.35 -18.54
C GLU A 200 10.67 -6.51 -17.34
N GLY A 201 11.86 -7.08 -17.57
CA GLY A 201 12.86 -7.25 -16.53
C GLY A 201 12.59 -8.38 -15.54
N ILE A 202 11.60 -9.25 -15.81
CA ILE A 202 11.37 -10.47 -15.02
C ILE A 202 12.28 -11.58 -15.56
N LEU A 203 13.29 -11.95 -14.79
CA LEU A 203 14.23 -13.02 -15.14
C LEU A 203 13.59 -14.40 -15.02
N ARG A 204 12.77 -14.60 -14.00
CA ARG A 204 12.12 -15.90 -13.75
C ARG A 204 10.78 -15.73 -13.01
N ARG A 205 9.83 -16.60 -13.32
CA ARG A 205 8.59 -16.80 -12.56
C ARG A 205 8.64 -18.17 -11.91
N LEU A 206 8.43 -18.23 -10.59
CA LEU A 206 8.57 -19.44 -9.79
C LEU A 206 7.22 -19.85 -9.19
N PRO A 207 6.79 -21.11 -9.34
CA PRO A 207 5.54 -21.60 -8.77
C PRO A 207 5.59 -21.77 -7.24
N ALA A 208 6.79 -21.80 -6.67
CA ALA A 208 7.02 -21.85 -5.23
C ALA A 208 8.45 -21.37 -4.92
N LEU A 209 8.70 -21.10 -3.65
CA LEU A 209 10.05 -20.85 -3.12
C LEU A 209 10.50 -22.09 -2.29
N ASP A 210 10.41 -23.24 -2.92
CA ASP A 210 10.94 -24.51 -2.45
C ASP A 210 12.38 -24.72 -2.93
N GLU A 211 12.96 -25.90 -2.70
CA GLU A 211 14.34 -26.23 -3.11
C GLU A 211 14.57 -25.98 -4.61
N ALA A 212 13.63 -26.36 -5.47
CA ALA A 212 13.71 -26.16 -6.92
C ALA A 212 13.62 -24.65 -7.28
N GLY A 213 12.75 -23.92 -6.59
CA GLY A 213 12.63 -22.46 -6.76
C GLY A 213 13.89 -21.73 -6.31
N ILE A 214 14.47 -22.10 -5.19
CA ILE A 214 15.74 -21.55 -4.69
C ILE A 214 16.87 -21.84 -5.69
N GLN A 215 16.99 -23.08 -6.17
CA GLN A 215 17.96 -23.46 -7.19
C GLN A 215 17.80 -22.60 -8.46
N ALA A 216 16.56 -22.36 -8.90
CA ALA A 216 16.29 -21.52 -10.05
C ALA A 216 16.64 -20.03 -9.84
N VAL A 217 16.57 -19.51 -8.60
CA VAL A 217 17.10 -18.17 -8.27
C VAL A 217 18.61 -18.14 -8.49
N HIS A 218 19.34 -19.10 -7.94
CA HIS A 218 20.79 -19.19 -8.09
C HIS A 218 21.21 -19.33 -9.57
N GLU A 219 20.48 -20.12 -10.36
CA GLU A 219 20.76 -20.30 -11.78
C GLU A 219 20.73 -18.99 -12.58
N VAL A 220 19.75 -18.10 -12.32
CA VAL A 220 19.61 -16.82 -13.05
C VAL A 220 20.39 -15.68 -12.43
N THR A 221 21.11 -15.94 -11.33
CA THR A 221 21.97 -14.98 -10.62
C THR A 221 23.41 -15.46 -10.55
N ASP A 222 23.87 -16.24 -11.52
CA ASP A 222 25.23 -16.77 -11.63
C ASP A 222 25.74 -17.50 -10.37
N GLY A 223 24.84 -18.12 -9.63
CA GLY A 223 25.11 -18.84 -8.39
C GLY A 223 25.17 -17.97 -7.14
N PHE A 224 25.06 -16.67 -7.25
CA PHE A 224 25.17 -15.75 -6.09
C PHE A 224 23.90 -15.64 -5.26
N GLY A 225 22.72 -15.78 -5.87
CA GLY A 225 21.42 -15.46 -5.26
C GLY A 225 20.98 -14.01 -5.48
N ALA A 226 19.75 -13.68 -5.08
CA ALA A 226 19.18 -12.35 -5.24
C ALA A 226 19.83 -11.32 -4.28
N ASP A 227 19.95 -10.07 -4.70
CA ASP A 227 20.50 -8.97 -3.87
C ASP A 227 19.57 -8.62 -2.71
N ALA A 228 18.25 -8.69 -2.95
CA ALA A 228 17.25 -8.53 -1.91
C ALA A 228 16.01 -9.40 -2.19
N ALA A 229 15.19 -9.60 -1.16
CA ALA A 229 13.86 -10.18 -1.28
C ALA A 229 12.79 -9.26 -0.67
N ILE A 230 11.63 -9.17 -1.30
CA ILE A 230 10.44 -8.49 -0.76
C ILE A 230 9.36 -9.57 -0.54
N ILE A 231 8.94 -9.76 0.71
CA ILE A 231 7.89 -10.71 1.05
C ILE A 231 6.56 -9.96 1.10
N ALA A 232 5.75 -10.12 0.03
CA ALA A 232 4.49 -9.40 -0.20
C ALA A 232 3.26 -10.34 -0.12
N VAL A 233 3.32 -11.37 0.73
CA VAL A 233 2.23 -12.34 0.94
C VAL A 233 1.68 -12.25 2.36
N THR A 234 0.44 -12.72 2.53
CA THR A 234 -0.17 -12.98 3.84
C THR A 234 -0.27 -14.49 4.05
N THR A 235 0.46 -15.01 5.02
CA THR A 235 0.51 -16.46 5.35
C THR A 235 0.98 -16.65 6.80
N THR A 236 0.63 -17.77 7.39
CA THR A 236 1.19 -18.19 8.69
C THR A 236 2.44 -19.05 8.56
N SER A 237 2.85 -19.44 7.33
CA SER A 237 4.01 -20.27 7.07
C SER A 237 5.31 -19.51 7.32
N ASN A 238 6.27 -20.20 7.97
CA ASN A 238 7.65 -19.75 8.17
C ASN A 238 8.55 -20.12 6.97
N GLU A 239 8.09 -20.97 6.05
CA GLU A 239 8.87 -21.43 4.91
C GLU A 239 9.24 -20.30 3.97
N VAL A 240 8.34 -19.29 3.84
CA VAL A 240 8.56 -18.14 2.95
C VAL A 240 9.79 -17.34 3.36
N ILE A 241 9.93 -16.99 4.65
CA ILE A 241 11.07 -16.23 5.15
C ILE A 241 12.33 -17.06 5.16
N ASN A 242 12.22 -18.35 5.53
CA ASN A 242 13.36 -19.26 5.60
C ASN A 242 13.88 -19.65 4.19
N GLY A 243 13.00 -19.82 3.21
CA GLY A 243 13.37 -19.98 1.81
C GLY A 243 14.00 -18.72 1.21
N ALA A 244 13.54 -17.52 1.64
CA ALA A 244 14.13 -16.27 1.20
C ALA A 244 15.60 -16.13 1.66
N PHE A 245 15.97 -16.61 2.86
CA PHE A 245 17.38 -16.62 3.28
C PHE A 245 18.25 -17.47 2.36
N ASP A 246 17.77 -18.64 1.94
CA ASP A 246 18.51 -19.53 1.05
C ASP A 246 18.61 -18.99 -0.40
N ALA A 247 17.67 -18.14 -0.80
CA ALA A 247 17.62 -17.55 -2.14
C ALA A 247 18.45 -16.26 -2.27
N LEU A 248 18.93 -15.68 -1.16
CA LEU A 248 19.72 -14.46 -1.16
C LEU A 248 21.22 -14.71 -1.37
N ARG A 249 21.89 -13.73 -1.95
CA ARG A 249 23.34 -13.64 -1.81
C ARG A 249 23.72 -13.34 -0.35
N VAL A 250 24.96 -13.67 0.01
CA VAL A 250 25.50 -13.30 1.32
C VAL A 250 25.46 -11.78 1.52
N GLY A 251 24.92 -11.34 2.65
CA GLY A 251 24.73 -9.93 2.97
C GLY A 251 23.52 -9.31 2.28
N GLY A 252 22.66 -10.12 1.63
CA GLY A 252 21.42 -9.64 1.02
C GLY A 252 20.41 -9.13 2.04
N ARG A 253 19.31 -8.52 1.56
CA ARG A 253 18.32 -7.89 2.42
C ARG A 253 16.93 -8.48 2.20
N ILE A 254 16.20 -8.75 3.29
CA ILE A 254 14.79 -9.13 3.24
C ILE A 254 13.94 -7.95 3.72
N VAL A 255 12.97 -7.54 2.90
CA VAL A 255 11.97 -6.54 3.24
C VAL A 255 10.66 -7.24 3.61
N ALA A 256 10.27 -7.13 4.87
CA ALA A 256 8.98 -7.58 5.36
C ALA A 256 7.91 -6.54 5.00
N LEU A 257 7.10 -6.85 3.99
CA LEU A 257 5.99 -6.01 3.52
C LEU A 257 4.65 -6.64 3.90
N GLY A 258 4.47 -7.94 3.67
CA GLY A 258 3.26 -8.68 4.04
C GLY A 258 3.29 -9.20 5.48
N GLN A 259 2.30 -10.03 5.80
CA GLN A 259 2.21 -10.74 7.08
C GLN A 259 2.55 -12.21 6.85
N PHE A 260 3.56 -12.71 7.55
CA PHE A 260 4.01 -14.11 7.42
C PHE A 260 4.56 -14.62 8.75
N GLY A 261 4.77 -15.94 8.85
CA GLY A 261 5.37 -16.55 10.03
C GLY A 261 6.77 -16.02 10.29
N MET A 262 7.12 -15.78 11.55
CA MET A 262 8.39 -15.17 11.98
C MET A 262 9.24 -16.11 12.83
N ASP A 263 9.04 -17.42 12.72
CA ASP A 263 9.93 -18.43 13.30
C ASP A 263 11.12 -18.63 12.33
N LEU A 264 12.20 -17.93 12.65
CA LEU A 264 13.38 -17.82 11.79
C LEU A 264 14.35 -18.97 12.02
N ASP A 265 14.72 -19.67 10.96
CA ASP A 265 15.85 -20.61 11.00
C ASP A 265 17.16 -19.83 11.17
N ARG A 266 17.73 -19.97 12.38
CA ARG A 266 18.96 -19.26 12.73
C ARG A 266 20.14 -19.64 11.83
N GLN A 267 20.24 -20.91 11.38
CA GLN A 267 21.36 -21.34 10.57
C GLN A 267 21.29 -20.73 9.17
N LYS A 268 20.11 -20.72 8.56
CA LYS A 268 19.87 -20.09 7.27
C LYS A 268 20.13 -18.58 7.34
N TRP A 269 19.55 -17.90 8.34
CA TRP A 269 19.77 -16.45 8.53
C TRP A 269 21.23 -16.11 8.75
N PHE A 270 21.93 -16.87 9.62
CA PHE A 270 23.35 -16.66 9.88
C PHE A 270 24.20 -16.96 8.63
N GLY A 271 23.89 -18.03 7.87
CA GLY A 271 24.59 -18.38 6.63
C GLY A 271 24.44 -17.30 5.56
N ALA A 272 23.24 -16.76 5.38
CA ALA A 272 22.96 -15.67 4.47
C ALA A 272 23.54 -14.32 4.95
N GLN A 273 23.86 -14.16 6.24
CA GLN A 273 24.23 -12.87 6.84
C GLN A 273 23.21 -11.75 6.51
N ALA A 274 21.95 -12.14 6.39
CA ALA A 274 20.91 -11.29 5.83
C ALA A 274 20.48 -10.17 6.78
N VAL A 275 20.16 -9.01 6.21
CA VAL A 275 19.54 -7.88 6.92
C VAL A 275 18.03 -7.97 6.77
N LEU A 276 17.30 -8.12 7.88
CA LEU A 276 15.85 -8.09 7.89
C LEU A 276 15.36 -6.68 8.23
N VAL A 277 14.54 -6.10 7.36
CA VAL A 277 13.95 -4.75 7.54
C VAL A 277 12.45 -4.79 7.34
N THR A 278 11.71 -3.92 8.02
CA THR A 278 10.28 -3.72 7.80
C THR A 278 10.02 -2.60 6.80
N SER A 279 9.00 -2.77 5.96
CA SER A 279 8.41 -1.68 5.19
C SER A 279 7.14 -1.23 5.88
N VAL A 280 7.12 0.03 6.35
CA VAL A 280 5.98 0.55 7.09
C VAL A 280 5.09 1.35 6.14
N ALA A 281 3.96 0.74 5.76
CA ALA A 281 2.95 1.35 4.91
C ALA A 281 3.58 2.11 3.72
N TYR A 282 3.19 3.36 3.48
CA TYR A 282 3.67 4.16 2.34
C TYR A 282 4.85 5.09 2.67
N GLY A 283 5.47 4.92 3.85
CA GLY A 283 6.78 5.49 4.16
C GLY A 283 6.81 6.44 5.35
N PRO A 284 7.94 7.12 5.56
CA PRO A 284 8.13 8.08 6.64
C PRO A 284 7.08 9.19 6.66
N GLY A 285 6.60 9.52 7.85
CA GLY A 285 5.44 10.39 8.09
C GLY A 285 4.22 9.61 8.55
N ARG A 286 4.11 8.33 8.14
CA ARG A 286 2.99 7.48 8.52
C ARG A 286 2.92 7.26 10.03
N TYR A 287 1.71 7.41 10.57
CA TYR A 287 1.41 7.34 12.02
C TYR A 287 2.02 8.46 12.86
N ASP A 288 2.61 9.49 12.25
CA ASP A 288 3.08 10.68 12.94
C ASP A 288 1.99 11.77 12.89
N PRO A 289 1.29 12.09 14.00
CA PRO A 289 0.25 13.12 14.00
C PRO A 289 0.76 14.50 13.62
N ILE A 290 2.04 14.78 13.86
CA ILE A 290 2.65 16.06 13.47
C ILE A 290 2.69 16.15 11.95
N TYR A 291 3.03 15.04 11.28
CA TYR A 291 3.08 14.98 9.83
C TYR A 291 1.68 14.87 9.21
N GLU A 292 0.88 13.87 9.64
CA GLU A 292 -0.41 13.56 9.03
C GLU A 292 -1.51 14.57 9.41
N GLU A 293 -1.64 14.95 10.70
CA GLU A 293 -2.75 15.77 11.16
C GLU A 293 -2.42 17.26 11.17
N ASN A 294 -1.19 17.61 11.59
CA ASN A 294 -0.77 19.00 11.65
C ASN A 294 -0.13 19.49 10.34
N ASN A 295 0.04 18.62 9.36
CA ASN A 295 0.64 18.92 8.04
C ASN A 295 2.05 19.55 8.11
N ILE A 296 2.82 19.22 9.13
CA ILE A 296 4.21 19.67 9.24
C ILE A 296 5.10 18.68 8.50
N ASP A 297 5.57 19.07 7.32
CA ASP A 297 6.43 18.21 6.50
C ASP A 297 7.83 18.07 7.10
N LEU A 298 8.44 16.91 6.88
CA LEU A 298 9.82 16.64 7.26
C LEU A 298 10.77 17.34 6.27
N PRO A 299 11.80 18.08 6.76
CA PRO A 299 12.76 18.73 5.89
C PRO A 299 13.41 17.75 4.92
N ILE A 300 13.47 18.11 3.63
CA ILE A 300 13.93 17.22 2.56
C ILE A 300 15.38 16.73 2.73
N ASN A 301 16.21 17.52 3.37
CA ASN A 301 17.60 17.16 3.68
C ASN A 301 17.74 16.17 4.85
N VAL A 302 16.68 16.03 5.67
CA VAL A 302 16.62 15.04 6.76
C VAL A 302 15.91 13.77 6.29
N MET A 303 14.78 13.94 5.58
CA MET A 303 14.00 12.85 5.05
C MET A 303 13.63 13.11 3.58
N ARG A 304 14.40 12.49 2.66
CA ARG A 304 14.19 12.68 1.22
C ARG A 304 12.85 12.18 0.75
N TRP A 305 12.40 11.05 1.29
CA TRP A 305 11.19 10.36 0.86
C TRP A 305 10.23 10.18 2.04
N THR A 306 9.20 11.01 2.07
CA THR A 306 8.05 10.87 2.96
C THR A 306 6.92 10.16 2.22
N GLU A 307 5.88 9.76 2.92
CA GLU A 307 4.69 9.16 2.32
C GLU A 307 4.08 10.06 1.23
N ASN A 308 3.94 11.37 1.45
CA ASN A 308 3.44 12.29 0.42
C ASN A 308 4.35 12.30 -0.82
N ARG A 309 5.67 12.31 -0.63
CA ARG A 309 6.62 12.31 -1.75
C ARG A 309 6.64 10.97 -2.49
N ASN A 310 6.38 9.85 -1.81
CA ASN A 310 6.17 8.56 -2.45
C ASN A 310 4.86 8.53 -3.26
N MET A 311 3.77 9.10 -2.72
CA MET A 311 2.50 9.28 -3.43
C MET A 311 2.69 10.13 -4.71
N ALA A 312 3.33 11.29 -4.57
CA ALA A 312 3.61 12.19 -5.69
C ALA A 312 4.49 11.51 -6.77
N LEU A 313 5.47 10.70 -6.36
CA LEU A 313 6.28 9.93 -7.30
C LEU A 313 5.44 8.90 -8.05
N PHE A 314 4.54 8.17 -7.37
CA PHE A 314 3.66 7.21 -8.04
C PHE A 314 2.80 7.90 -9.12
N ILE A 315 2.15 9.01 -8.79
CA ILE A 315 1.35 9.80 -9.75
C ILE A 315 2.21 10.27 -10.93
N ARG A 316 3.43 10.72 -10.68
CA ARG A 316 4.37 11.09 -11.73
C ARG A 316 4.72 9.90 -12.64
N LEU A 317 4.99 8.73 -12.09
CA LEU A 317 5.30 7.53 -12.89
C LEU A 317 4.12 7.07 -13.73
N LEU A 318 2.87 7.28 -13.27
CA LEU A 318 1.66 7.08 -14.08
C LEU A 318 1.61 8.09 -15.24
N ALA A 319 1.85 9.37 -14.98
CA ALA A 319 1.85 10.42 -16.00
C ALA A 319 2.94 10.19 -17.08
N GLU A 320 4.10 9.71 -16.67
CA GLU A 320 5.22 9.33 -17.55
C GLU A 320 5.00 7.97 -18.23
N ARG A 321 3.89 7.27 -17.96
CA ARG A 321 3.56 5.92 -18.45
C ARG A 321 4.62 4.86 -18.14
N ARG A 322 5.39 5.06 -17.09
CA ARG A 322 6.38 4.10 -16.58
C ARG A 322 5.73 3.01 -15.73
N ILE A 323 4.54 3.26 -15.22
CA ILE A 323 3.65 2.31 -14.57
C ILE A 323 2.35 2.27 -15.35
N GLN A 324 1.90 1.07 -15.68
CA GLN A 324 0.72 0.82 -16.52
C GLN A 324 -0.31 0.03 -15.71
N MET A 325 -1.33 0.73 -15.21
CA MET A 325 -2.38 0.11 -14.41
C MET A 325 -3.31 -0.77 -15.24
N ASP A 326 -3.43 -0.51 -16.53
CA ASP A 326 -4.21 -1.36 -17.47
C ASP A 326 -3.69 -2.81 -17.52
N ASN A 327 -2.42 -3.02 -17.16
CA ASN A 327 -1.83 -4.35 -17.07
C ASN A 327 -2.18 -5.08 -15.76
N ILE A 328 -2.88 -4.44 -14.83
CA ILE A 328 -3.29 -5.01 -13.54
C ILE A 328 -4.77 -5.34 -13.58
N PRO A 329 -5.14 -6.64 -13.60
CA PRO A 329 -6.55 -7.04 -13.64
C PRO A 329 -7.34 -6.52 -12.45
N SER A 330 -8.29 -5.64 -12.73
CA SER A 330 -9.17 -5.01 -11.74
C SER A 330 -10.64 -5.09 -12.16
N LEU A 331 -11.53 -5.19 -11.17
CA LEU A 331 -12.96 -5.00 -11.39
C LEU A 331 -13.29 -3.51 -11.22
N ARG A 332 -14.11 -2.97 -12.12
CA ARG A 332 -14.71 -1.64 -11.96
C ARG A 332 -16.17 -1.81 -11.64
N VAL A 333 -16.57 -1.44 -10.44
CA VAL A 333 -17.90 -1.73 -9.90
C VAL A 333 -18.43 -0.55 -9.06
N PRO A 334 -19.75 -0.34 -9.01
CA PRO A 334 -20.35 0.64 -8.10
C PRO A 334 -20.09 0.30 -6.63
N LEU A 335 -19.96 1.32 -5.78
CA LEU A 335 -19.76 1.13 -4.33
C LEU A 335 -20.87 0.29 -3.70
N GLU A 336 -22.08 0.40 -4.19
CA GLU A 336 -23.26 -0.33 -3.71
C GLU A 336 -23.08 -1.86 -3.80
N THR A 337 -22.18 -2.33 -4.63
CA THR A 337 -21.85 -3.75 -4.78
C THR A 337 -20.70 -4.23 -3.87
N ALA A 338 -20.21 -3.39 -2.95
CA ALA A 338 -19.02 -3.65 -2.16
C ALA A 338 -19.05 -5.02 -1.46
N ASP A 339 -20.12 -5.37 -0.76
CA ASP A 339 -20.20 -6.66 -0.05
C ASP A 339 -20.05 -7.88 -0.98
N ALA A 340 -20.72 -7.85 -2.14
CA ALA A 340 -20.58 -8.91 -3.14
C ALA A 340 -19.16 -8.95 -3.73
N THR A 341 -18.55 -7.79 -3.94
CA THR A 341 -17.20 -7.64 -4.49
C THR A 341 -16.14 -8.20 -3.52
N TYR A 342 -16.23 -7.89 -2.23
CA TYR A 342 -15.34 -8.44 -1.20
C TYR A 342 -15.39 -9.96 -1.13
N ARG A 343 -16.58 -10.54 -1.27
CA ARG A 343 -16.74 -12.01 -1.30
C ARG A 343 -16.16 -12.63 -2.57
N ALA A 344 -16.38 -12.01 -3.73
CA ALA A 344 -15.96 -12.55 -5.02
C ALA A 344 -14.44 -12.52 -5.21
N ILE A 345 -13.77 -11.42 -4.86
CA ILE A 345 -12.31 -11.26 -5.06
C ILE A 345 -11.53 -12.30 -4.26
N GLY A 346 -11.99 -12.66 -3.06
CA GLY A 346 -11.34 -13.67 -2.22
C GLY A 346 -11.17 -15.04 -2.86
N GLY A 347 -12.01 -15.41 -3.82
CA GLY A 347 -11.99 -16.70 -4.53
C GLY A 347 -11.47 -16.62 -5.97
N ASN A 348 -11.23 -15.43 -6.51
CA ASN A 348 -10.84 -15.24 -7.92
C ASN A 348 -9.37 -14.82 -8.05
N ALA A 349 -8.53 -15.76 -8.45
CA ALA A 349 -7.10 -15.51 -8.67
C ALA A 349 -6.81 -14.58 -9.86
N ALA A 350 -7.74 -14.49 -10.82
CA ALA A 350 -7.59 -13.69 -12.03
C ALA A 350 -7.89 -12.20 -11.83
N THR A 351 -8.39 -11.81 -10.66
CA THR A 351 -8.67 -10.41 -10.31
C THR A 351 -7.84 -10.00 -9.10
N LEU A 352 -7.03 -8.97 -9.23
CA LEU A 352 -6.10 -8.55 -8.18
C LEU A 352 -6.66 -7.47 -7.27
N THR A 353 -7.65 -6.70 -7.73
CA THR A 353 -8.25 -5.59 -6.99
C THR A 353 -9.62 -5.22 -7.55
N ALA A 354 -10.34 -4.34 -6.87
CA ALA A 354 -11.51 -3.65 -7.40
C ALA A 354 -11.35 -2.13 -7.26
N VAL A 355 -11.87 -1.43 -8.23
CA VAL A 355 -12.04 0.02 -8.22
C VAL A 355 -13.52 0.31 -8.04
N PHE A 356 -13.88 0.86 -6.91
CA PHE A 356 -15.23 1.33 -6.67
C PHE A 356 -15.45 2.66 -7.36
N THR A 357 -16.59 2.78 -8.05
CA THR A 357 -17.05 4.01 -8.69
C THR A 357 -18.18 4.61 -7.89
N TYR A 358 -18.21 5.92 -7.86
CA TYR A 358 -19.25 6.70 -7.18
C TYR A 358 -20.14 7.34 -8.23
N GLY A 359 -21.44 7.22 -8.07
CA GLY A 359 -22.39 7.83 -9.01
C GLY A 359 -22.16 9.33 -9.09
N ALA A 360 -22.32 9.92 -10.29
CA ALA A 360 -22.46 11.36 -10.39
C ALA A 360 -23.62 11.73 -9.45
N SER A 361 -23.33 12.58 -8.45
CA SER A 361 -24.31 13.07 -7.52
C SER A 361 -25.60 13.40 -8.29
N ARG A 362 -26.73 12.96 -7.79
CA ARG A 362 -28.04 13.48 -8.23
C ARG A 362 -27.99 15.00 -8.10
N GLU A 363 -27.57 15.69 -9.15
CA GLU A 363 -27.77 17.12 -9.26
C GLU A 363 -29.30 17.32 -9.33
N GLY A 364 -29.84 17.96 -8.32
CA GLY A 364 -31.16 18.57 -8.33
C GLY A 364 -32.33 17.65 -8.01
N ALA A 365 -32.68 17.56 -6.73
CA ALA A 365 -34.07 17.51 -6.30
C ALA A 365 -34.33 18.57 -5.23
#